data_e5d5f84975951538a8f1ede47301eca7
#
_entry.id   e5d5f84975951538a8f1ede47301eca7
#
_cell.length_a   1.000
_cell.length_b   1.000
_cell.length_c   1.000
_cell.angle_alpha   90.00
_cell.angle_beta   90.00
_cell.angle_gamma   90.00
#
_symmetry.space_group_name_H-M   'P 1'
#
loop_
_entity.id
_entity.type
_entity.pdbx_description
1 polymer ?
#
loop_
_entity_poly.entity_id
_entity_poly.type
_entity_poly.pdbx_seq_one_letter_code
_entity_poly.pdbx_strand_id
1 'polypeptide(L)'
;SSFRHDAKPPRYYFLGFIPWGRVSSAYGYAQAKDETWADYKREAGGWLASRDDFGDSIDFMGWYVSKSQRLNGVSKWDAYGQYLNYHEGWTGYRNRSYDRKAWLKSVAGQVQARAERFGAQYRGCKDSLAKGGLFGLF
;
A
#
# COMPACT_ATOMS: atom_id res chain seq x y z
N SER A 1 -5.14 -22.93 2.88
CA SER A 1 -6.08 -22.26 3.79
C SER A 1 -6.60 -20.99 3.14
N SER A 2 -7.87 -20.73 3.26
CA SER A 2 -8.46 -19.55 2.70
C SER A 2 -7.94 -18.29 3.40
N PHE A 3 -7.57 -17.30 2.62
CA PHE A 3 -7.25 -15.98 3.14
C PHE A 3 -8.50 -15.35 3.73
N ARG A 4 -8.42 -14.96 4.98
CA ARG A 4 -9.54 -14.32 5.68
C ARG A 4 -9.22 -12.86 5.87
N HIS A 5 -9.81 -12.03 5.03
CA HIS A 5 -9.58 -10.58 5.04
C HIS A 5 -10.08 -9.90 6.33
N ASP A 6 -11.04 -10.51 7.00
CA ASP A 6 -11.60 -10.03 8.26
C ASP A 6 -10.85 -10.54 9.50
N ALA A 7 -9.89 -11.45 9.31
CA ALA A 7 -9.13 -11.99 10.42
C ALA A 7 -8.06 -11.02 10.89
N LYS A 8 -7.77 -11.07 12.19
CA LYS A 8 -6.65 -10.36 12.81
C LYS A 8 -5.58 -11.39 13.19
N PRO A 9 -4.73 -11.79 12.26
CA PRO A 9 -3.71 -12.79 12.54
C PRO A 9 -2.66 -12.26 13.53
N PRO A 10 -1.87 -13.12 14.17
CA PRO A 10 -0.78 -12.70 15.05
C PRO A 10 0.23 -11.78 14.38
N ARG A 11 0.40 -11.94 13.07
CA ARG A 11 1.21 -11.07 12.23
C ARG A 11 0.32 -10.50 11.14
N TYR A 12 0.38 -9.20 10.96
CA TYR A 12 -0.36 -8.51 9.92
C TYR A 12 0.45 -8.49 8.63
N TYR A 13 -0.26 -8.59 7.51
CA TYR A 13 0.34 -8.51 6.19
C TYR A 13 -0.29 -7.35 5.42
N PHE A 14 0.56 -6.47 4.94
CA PHE A 14 0.15 -5.38 4.08
C PHE A 14 -0.23 -5.95 2.70
N LEU A 15 -1.46 -5.68 2.25
CA LEU A 15 -2.04 -6.21 1.01
C LEU A 15 -1.95 -7.73 0.91
N GLY A 16 -1.91 -8.45 2.04
CA GLY A 16 -1.96 -9.90 2.11
C GLY A 16 -0.63 -10.62 1.86
N PHE A 17 0.44 -9.93 1.51
CA PHE A 17 1.73 -10.58 1.19
C PHE A 17 2.98 -9.89 1.73
N ILE A 18 2.86 -8.70 2.30
CA ILE A 18 3.99 -7.97 2.87
C ILE A 18 3.89 -8.02 4.40
N PRO A 19 4.90 -8.53 5.12
CA PRO A 19 4.87 -8.52 6.57
C PRO A 19 4.79 -7.11 7.11
N TRP A 20 3.78 -6.83 7.95
CA TRP A 20 3.57 -5.51 8.52
C TRP A 20 4.02 -5.40 9.97
N GLY A 21 4.04 -6.50 10.68
CA GLY A 21 4.30 -6.51 12.11
C GLY A 21 3.00 -6.50 12.93
N ARG A 22 3.13 -6.25 14.22
CA ARG A 22 1.99 -6.26 15.15
C ARG A 22 1.58 -4.84 15.45
N VAL A 23 0.49 -4.40 14.84
CA VAL A 23 -0.09 -3.08 15.09
C VAL A 23 -1.53 -3.29 15.53
N SER A 24 -1.87 -2.82 16.70
CA SER A 24 -3.12 -3.14 17.37
C SER A 24 -4.38 -2.76 16.59
N SER A 25 -4.37 -1.66 15.85
CA SER A 25 -5.54 -1.18 15.12
C SER A 25 -5.47 -1.43 13.61
N ALA A 26 -4.34 -1.94 13.10
CA ALA A 26 -4.21 -2.22 11.67
C ALA A 26 -5.13 -3.37 11.27
N TYR A 27 -5.95 -3.18 10.23
CA TYR A 27 -7.01 -4.11 9.87
C TYR A 27 -7.31 -4.05 8.37
N GLY A 28 -7.82 -5.17 7.85
CA GLY A 28 -8.27 -5.27 6.48
C GLY A 28 -7.15 -5.45 5.46
N TYR A 29 -7.49 -5.31 4.19
CA TYR A 29 -6.55 -5.53 3.07
C TYR A 29 -5.35 -4.59 3.09
N ALA A 30 -5.57 -3.33 3.42
CA ALA A 30 -4.51 -2.32 3.44
C ALA A 30 -3.81 -2.22 4.80
N GLN A 31 -4.24 -2.96 5.82
CA GLN A 31 -3.73 -2.86 7.19
C GLN A 31 -3.77 -1.42 7.71
N ALA A 32 -4.87 -0.72 7.44
CA ALA A 32 -5.06 0.66 7.83
C ALA A 32 -5.35 0.78 9.33
N LYS A 33 -4.70 1.73 9.99
CA LYS A 33 -5.01 2.09 11.37
C LYS A 33 -6.35 2.81 11.44
N ASP A 34 -7.01 2.70 12.59
CA ASP A 34 -8.35 3.28 12.79
C ASP A 34 -8.39 4.78 12.49
N GLU A 35 -7.43 5.53 13.01
CA GLU A 35 -7.39 6.98 12.81
C GLU A 35 -7.15 7.37 11.35
N THR A 36 -6.27 6.65 10.66
CA THR A 36 -5.97 6.91 9.24
C THR A 36 -7.18 6.58 8.37
N TRP A 37 -7.87 5.49 8.69
CA TRP A 37 -9.10 5.12 7.99
C TRP A 37 -10.22 6.14 8.21
N ALA A 38 -10.34 6.66 9.43
CA ALA A 38 -11.30 7.71 9.74
C ALA A 38 -11.01 8.98 8.94
N ASP A 39 -9.74 9.36 8.80
CA ASP A 39 -9.34 10.50 7.98
C ASP A 39 -9.72 10.29 6.50
N TYR A 40 -9.47 9.09 5.96
CA TYR A 40 -9.87 8.75 4.60
C TYR A 40 -11.37 8.88 4.40
N LYS A 41 -12.18 8.31 5.30
CA LYS A 41 -13.64 8.38 5.21
C LYS A 41 -14.13 9.81 5.23
N ARG A 42 -13.52 10.64 6.05
CA ARG A 42 -13.88 12.06 6.13
C ARG A 42 -13.49 12.84 4.89
N GLU A 43 -12.32 12.54 4.30
CA GLU A 43 -11.77 13.32 3.21
C GLU A 43 -12.18 12.83 1.82
N ALA A 44 -12.34 11.55 1.61
CA ALA A 44 -12.48 10.98 0.27
C ALA A 44 -13.39 9.75 0.15
N GLY A 45 -13.41 8.86 1.12
CA GLY A 45 -14.01 7.54 0.97
C GLY A 45 -15.49 7.43 1.30
N GLY A 46 -16.05 8.43 1.93
CA GLY A 46 -17.43 8.35 2.42
C GLY A 46 -17.60 7.41 3.61
N TRP A 47 -18.69 7.58 4.31
CA TRP A 47 -18.91 6.92 5.61
C TRP A 47 -19.22 5.42 5.50
N LEU A 48 -19.65 4.94 4.32
CA LEU A 48 -19.94 3.51 4.10
C LEU A 48 -18.70 2.70 3.71
N ALA A 49 -17.55 3.33 3.45
CA ALA A 49 -16.35 2.62 3.05
C ALA A 49 -15.91 1.62 4.13
N SER A 50 -15.48 0.43 3.71
CA SER A 50 -15.09 -0.66 4.59
C SER A 50 -13.67 -1.14 4.31
N ARG A 51 -12.90 -1.35 5.37
CA ARG A 51 -11.54 -1.92 5.28
C ARG A 51 -11.54 -3.36 4.79
N ASP A 52 -12.67 -4.03 4.87
CA ASP A 52 -12.84 -5.41 4.38
C ASP A 52 -13.20 -5.47 2.89
N ASP A 53 -13.56 -4.34 2.30
CA ASP A 53 -13.82 -4.24 0.87
C ASP A 53 -12.51 -3.96 0.13
N PHE A 54 -12.18 -4.79 -0.85
CA PHE A 54 -10.94 -4.66 -1.60
C PHE A 54 -10.92 -3.37 -2.43
N GLY A 55 -12.02 -3.02 -3.07
CA GLY A 55 -12.13 -1.78 -3.84
C GLY A 55 -11.92 -0.54 -2.98
N ASP A 56 -12.57 -0.49 -1.81
CA ASP A 56 -12.40 0.60 -0.85
C ASP A 56 -10.96 0.68 -0.34
N SER A 57 -10.32 -0.47 -0.13
CA SER A 57 -8.92 -0.51 0.32
C SER A 57 -7.96 0.00 -0.75
N ILE A 58 -8.21 -0.30 -2.02
CA ILE A 58 -7.41 0.23 -3.14
C ILE A 58 -7.60 1.74 -3.28
N ASP A 59 -8.83 2.22 -3.18
CA ASP A 59 -9.12 3.65 -3.21
C ASP A 59 -8.43 4.38 -2.04
N PHE A 60 -8.52 3.80 -0.86
CA PHE A 60 -7.79 4.29 0.32
C PHE A 60 -6.29 4.41 0.06
N MET A 61 -5.68 3.39 -0.55
CA MET A 61 -4.24 3.43 -0.84
C MET A 61 -3.90 4.54 -1.83
N GLY A 62 -4.73 4.74 -2.85
CA GLY A 62 -4.56 5.84 -3.80
C GLY A 62 -4.63 7.21 -3.13
N TRP A 63 -5.62 7.38 -2.25
CA TRP A 63 -5.73 8.60 -1.43
C TRP A 63 -4.51 8.81 -0.55
N TYR A 64 -4.05 7.76 0.14
CA TYR A 64 -2.91 7.84 1.05
C TYR A 64 -1.62 8.21 0.32
N VAL A 65 -1.36 7.56 -0.81
CA VAL A 65 -0.18 7.83 -1.66
C VAL A 65 -0.19 9.28 -2.14
N SER A 66 -1.34 9.76 -2.59
CA SER A 66 -1.50 11.14 -3.05
C SER A 66 -1.29 12.14 -1.93
N LYS A 67 -1.84 11.87 -0.75
CA LYS A 67 -1.66 12.72 0.43
C LYS A 67 -0.21 12.72 0.91
N SER A 68 0.46 11.58 0.88
CA SER A 68 1.88 11.46 1.22
C SER A 68 2.76 12.29 0.30
N GLN A 69 2.43 12.34 -0.98
CA GLN A 69 3.15 13.20 -1.92
C GLN A 69 2.96 14.68 -1.60
N ARG A 70 1.73 15.09 -1.30
CA ARG A 70 1.44 16.50 -0.95
C ARG A 70 2.09 16.92 0.36
N LEU A 71 2.02 16.07 1.39
CA LEU A 71 2.48 16.43 2.73
C LEU A 71 3.99 16.27 2.91
N ASN A 72 4.57 15.21 2.36
CA ASN A 72 5.95 14.83 2.62
C ASN A 72 6.83 14.78 1.37
N GLY A 73 6.29 15.14 0.21
CA GLY A 73 7.05 15.14 -1.03
C GLY A 73 7.46 13.76 -1.53
N VAL A 74 6.82 12.69 -1.04
CA VAL A 74 7.15 11.33 -1.45
C VAL A 74 6.52 11.06 -2.82
N SER A 75 7.36 10.75 -3.81
CA SER A 75 6.88 10.43 -5.15
C SER A 75 5.95 9.22 -5.12
N LYS A 76 4.89 9.25 -5.94
CA LYS A 76 4.00 8.10 -6.14
C LYS A 76 4.73 6.88 -6.68
N TRP A 77 5.87 7.06 -7.34
CA TRP A 77 6.69 6.00 -7.91
C TRP A 77 7.76 5.49 -6.97
N ASP A 78 7.94 6.13 -5.81
CA ASP A 78 8.89 5.73 -4.79
C ASP A 78 8.23 4.78 -3.79
N ALA A 79 8.20 3.51 -4.12
CA ALA A 79 7.58 2.49 -3.27
C ALA A 79 8.28 2.37 -1.92
N TYR A 80 9.61 2.54 -1.87
CA TYR A 80 10.38 2.54 -0.63
C TYR A 80 9.91 3.65 0.31
N GLY A 81 9.90 4.88 -0.19
CA GLY A 81 9.47 6.02 0.61
C GLY A 81 8.00 5.96 0.99
N GLN A 82 7.13 5.51 0.09
CA GLN A 82 5.70 5.36 0.36
C GLN A 82 5.45 4.32 1.47
N TYR A 83 6.19 3.21 1.45
CA TYR A 83 6.05 2.18 2.49
C TYR A 83 6.50 2.70 3.85
N LEU A 84 7.66 3.37 3.92
CA LEU A 84 8.13 3.98 5.16
C LEU A 84 7.13 5.00 5.70
N ASN A 85 6.61 5.84 4.81
CA ASN A 85 5.63 6.86 5.18
C ASN A 85 4.34 6.23 5.69
N TYR A 86 3.89 5.15 5.06
CA TYR A 86 2.69 4.43 5.49
C TYR A 86 2.89 3.80 6.88
N HIS A 87 4.03 3.14 7.09
CA HIS A 87 4.32 2.46 8.35
C HIS A 87 4.48 3.43 9.51
N GLU A 88 5.24 4.51 9.31
CA GLU A 88 5.55 5.45 10.39
C GLU A 88 4.50 6.54 10.56
N GLY A 89 3.62 6.71 9.59
CA GLY A 89 2.70 7.84 9.53
C GLY A 89 3.37 9.09 8.99
N TRP A 90 2.58 10.09 8.64
CA TRP A 90 3.11 11.31 8.00
C TRP A 90 4.10 12.06 8.90
N THR A 91 3.78 12.19 10.19
CA THR A 91 4.66 12.87 11.15
C THR A 91 5.91 12.03 11.45
N GLY A 92 5.75 10.73 11.65
CA GLY A 92 6.87 9.83 11.90
C GLY A 92 7.86 9.81 10.74
N TYR A 93 7.37 9.75 9.52
CA TYR A 93 8.22 9.83 8.33
C TYR A 93 8.99 11.16 8.28
N ARG A 94 8.31 12.26 8.51
CA ARG A 94 8.93 13.59 8.51
C ARG A 94 10.03 13.71 9.57
N ASN A 95 9.81 13.10 10.73
CA ASN A 95 10.77 13.08 11.82
C ASN A 95 11.81 11.94 11.67
N ARG A 96 11.77 11.21 10.57
CA ARG A 96 12.72 10.14 10.26
C ARG A 96 12.77 9.04 11.34
N SER A 97 11.64 8.72 11.95
CA SER A 97 11.56 7.68 12.98
C SER A 97 11.98 6.29 12.46
N TYR A 98 11.93 6.08 11.13
CA TYR A 98 12.36 4.85 10.48
C TYR A 98 13.89 4.64 10.54
N ASP A 99 14.68 5.69 10.77
CA ASP A 99 16.16 5.56 10.77
C ASP A 99 16.66 4.58 11.83
N ARG A 100 15.95 4.45 12.93
CA ARG A 100 16.30 3.51 14.02
C ARG A 100 15.81 2.09 13.75
N LYS A 101 15.10 1.86 12.66
CA LYS A 101 14.42 0.59 12.36
C LYS A 101 15.04 -0.03 11.12
N ALA A 102 16.23 -0.65 11.29
CA ALA A 102 16.93 -1.30 10.18
C ALA A 102 16.05 -2.35 9.51
N TRP A 103 15.27 -3.11 10.30
CA TRP A 103 14.34 -4.11 9.79
C TRP A 103 13.29 -3.47 8.86
N LEU A 104 12.78 -2.30 9.21
CA LEU A 104 11.77 -1.60 8.43
C LEU A 104 12.34 -1.12 7.10
N LYS A 105 13.56 -0.59 7.12
CA LYS A 105 14.25 -0.18 5.89
C LYS A 105 14.52 -1.37 4.99
N SER A 106 14.86 -2.53 5.56
CA SER A 106 15.03 -3.76 4.81
C SER A 106 13.73 -4.19 4.12
N VAL A 107 12.62 -4.18 4.85
CA VAL A 107 11.30 -4.51 4.28
C VAL A 107 10.91 -3.51 3.20
N ALA A 108 11.15 -2.22 3.43
CA ALA A 108 10.88 -1.18 2.42
C ALA A 108 11.67 -1.43 1.12
N GLY A 109 12.91 -1.88 1.24
CA GLY A 109 13.73 -2.29 0.09
C GLY A 109 13.13 -3.47 -0.68
N GLN A 110 12.57 -4.44 0.03
CA GLN A 110 11.86 -5.57 -0.59
C GLN A 110 10.59 -5.11 -1.30
N VAL A 111 9.87 -4.17 -0.72
CA VAL A 111 8.68 -3.57 -1.35
C VAL A 111 9.06 -2.88 -2.66
N GLN A 112 10.12 -2.09 -2.64
CA GLN A 112 10.64 -1.42 -3.84
C GLN A 112 11.01 -2.43 -4.93
N ALA A 113 11.75 -3.47 -4.57
CA ALA A 113 12.15 -4.50 -5.53
C ALA A 113 10.95 -5.22 -6.15
N ARG A 114 9.92 -5.51 -5.35
CA ARG A 114 8.68 -6.12 -5.83
C ARG A 114 7.91 -5.18 -6.74
N ALA A 115 7.81 -3.92 -6.39
CA ALA A 115 7.14 -2.91 -7.21
C ALA A 115 7.80 -2.78 -8.58
N GLU A 116 9.12 -2.75 -8.62
CA GLU A 116 9.88 -2.70 -9.87
C GLU A 116 9.64 -3.94 -10.73
N ARG A 117 9.66 -5.12 -10.11
CA ARG A 117 9.40 -6.38 -10.80
C ARG A 117 7.99 -6.43 -11.38
N PHE A 118 6.98 -6.07 -10.60
CA PHE A 118 5.60 -6.05 -11.09
C PHE A 118 5.42 -4.99 -12.18
N GLY A 119 6.06 -3.85 -12.04
CA GLY A 119 6.06 -2.82 -13.08
C GLY A 119 6.68 -3.31 -14.38
N ALA A 120 7.79 -4.04 -14.32
CA ALA A 120 8.43 -4.64 -15.47
C ALA A 120 7.55 -5.71 -16.13
N GLN A 121 6.93 -6.58 -15.30
CA GLN A 121 5.98 -7.59 -15.79
C GLN A 121 4.78 -6.96 -16.46
N TYR A 122 4.22 -5.92 -15.86
CA TYR A 122 3.09 -5.20 -16.45
C TYR A 122 3.44 -4.59 -17.80
N ARG A 123 4.60 -3.94 -17.91
CA ARG A 123 5.06 -3.38 -19.19
C ARG A 123 5.26 -4.46 -20.25
N GLY A 124 5.87 -5.59 -19.86
CA GLY A 124 6.05 -6.72 -20.76
C GLY A 124 4.72 -7.30 -21.24
N CYS A 125 3.77 -7.48 -20.33
CA CYS A 125 2.43 -7.96 -20.66
C CYS A 125 1.69 -6.99 -21.57
N LYS A 126 1.73 -5.70 -21.25
CA LYS A 126 1.12 -4.65 -22.05
C LYS A 126 1.69 -4.64 -23.47
N ASP A 127 3.01 -4.72 -23.60
CA ASP A 127 3.68 -4.74 -24.92
C ASP A 127 3.31 -6.00 -25.69
N SER A 128 3.25 -7.15 -25.04
CA SER A 128 2.83 -8.42 -25.67
C SER A 128 1.40 -8.34 -26.18
N LEU A 129 0.49 -7.77 -25.40
CA LEU A 129 -0.90 -7.57 -25.82
C LEU A 129 -1.00 -6.60 -27.00
N ALA A 130 -0.20 -5.54 -27.00
CA ALA A 130 -0.16 -4.57 -28.10
C ALA A 130 0.38 -5.18 -29.39
N LYS A 131 1.40 -6.07 -29.29
CA LYS A 131 2.05 -6.72 -30.43
C LYS A 131 1.38 -8.02 -30.85
N GLY A 132 0.81 -8.75 -29.88
CA GLY A 132 0.42 -10.14 -30.04
C GLY A 132 -0.92 -10.37 -30.69
N GLY A 133 -1.51 -9.42 -31.31
CA GLY A 133 -2.70 -9.61 -32.09
C GLY A 133 -4.01 -9.60 -31.29
N LEU A 134 -4.01 -9.47 -29.98
CA LEU A 134 -5.26 -9.23 -29.28
C LEU A 134 -5.91 -7.93 -29.76
N PHE A 135 -5.07 -6.93 -30.00
CA PHE A 135 -5.49 -5.69 -30.63
C PHE A 135 -5.68 -5.82 -32.14
N GLY A 136 -5.06 -6.79 -32.76
CA GLY A 136 -5.27 -7.11 -34.17
C GLY A 136 -6.62 -7.75 -34.44
N LEU A 137 -7.31 -8.20 -33.38
CA LEU A 137 -8.66 -8.75 -33.48
C LEU A 137 -9.74 -7.66 -33.42
N PHE A 138 -9.36 -6.50 -33.05
CA PHE A 138 -10.24 -5.34 -32.98
C PHE A 138 -9.87 -4.34 -34.09
#